data_51af5f4ea10faf8b81572918deee42bf
#
_entry.id   51af5f4ea10faf8b81572918deee42bf
#
_cell.length_a   1.000
_cell.length_b   1.000
_cell.length_c   1.000
_cell.angle_alpha   90.00
_cell.angle_beta   90.00
_cell.angle_gamma   90.00
#
_symmetry.space_group_name_H-M   'P 1'
#
loop_
_entity.id
_entity.type
_entity.pdbx_description
1 polymer ?
#
loop_
_entity_poly.entity_id
_entity_poly.type
_entity_poly.pdbx_seq_one_letter_code
_entity_poly.pdbx_strand_id
1 'polypeptide(L)'
;VTSRTIVKNTGWAPKILRTPPISSDVIGKIRTTLKNSSKDRKKMLQRLGRQIHQGTKHPNDWARVTSMGGFKEVGRSSMLLQTPNSRVLLDCGVNVAASDNKNAFPYLNVPEFSIEELDAVIISHAHLDHCGFVPYLYHYGYEGPIYCTTPTRDLTTLLQLDHLDIAHREGNPLPFNVKHVQKAIKHTITLDYGEVTDISPDIRLTLHNAGHILGSAISHMHIGDGAHNLVYTGDFKYERSRLLEPATFRFPRAETVIMESTYGGREDIQPSRNSAEKEMMKTIYKTLKRGGKVLVPVFAVGRAQELMVVLEEYMRHGMIDEVPIYIDGMIWEATAIHTARPEYLSKDLRDQIFHMGRNPFISDMFNKVQNLDQRKDIVESNSPAIILSTSGMLTGGNSVEYFKWLCEDDRNTLIFVGYQSEGSLGRRIQKGWKEVPLEEDNKTKVFNVKMEIKTINGFSGHS
;
A
#
# COMPACT_ATOMS: atom_id res chain seq x y z
N VAL A 1 -19.50 -21.04 -17.21
CA VAL A 1 -20.81 -20.53 -16.73
C VAL A 1 -20.58 -19.09 -16.28
N THR A 2 -21.28 -18.13 -16.86
CA THR A 2 -21.13 -16.71 -16.49
C THR A 2 -21.93 -16.40 -15.21
N SER A 3 -21.52 -15.37 -14.46
CA SER A 3 -22.27 -14.88 -13.29
C SER A 3 -23.72 -14.60 -13.63
N ARG A 4 -23.99 -14.00 -14.82
CA ARG A 4 -25.35 -13.75 -15.33
C ARG A 4 -26.17 -15.03 -15.48
N THR A 5 -25.58 -16.12 -15.96
CA THR A 5 -26.27 -17.43 -16.08
C THR A 5 -26.64 -17.99 -14.71
N ILE A 6 -25.77 -17.82 -13.71
CA ILE A 6 -26.06 -18.27 -12.33
C ILE A 6 -27.22 -17.46 -11.76
N VAL A 7 -27.15 -16.12 -11.83
CA VAL A 7 -28.23 -15.23 -11.35
C VAL A 7 -29.56 -15.59 -12.01
N LYS A 8 -29.58 -15.74 -13.35
CA LYS A 8 -30.79 -16.06 -14.11
C LYS A 8 -31.41 -17.39 -13.70
N ASN A 9 -30.58 -18.40 -13.44
CA ASN A 9 -31.07 -19.75 -13.18
C ASN A 9 -31.37 -20.04 -11.71
N THR A 10 -30.78 -19.28 -10.78
CA THR A 10 -30.88 -19.56 -9.34
C THR A 10 -31.45 -18.41 -8.51
N GLY A 11 -31.52 -17.19 -9.06
CA GLY A 11 -31.87 -15.97 -8.31
C GLY A 11 -30.77 -15.51 -7.33
N TRP A 12 -29.62 -16.20 -7.24
CA TRP A 12 -28.54 -15.88 -6.32
C TRP A 12 -27.44 -15.12 -7.04
N ALA A 13 -26.95 -14.02 -6.44
CA ALA A 13 -25.78 -13.30 -6.90
C ALA A 13 -24.49 -14.04 -6.48
N PRO A 14 -23.69 -14.59 -7.44
CA PRO A 14 -22.49 -15.32 -7.10
C PRO A 14 -21.38 -14.37 -6.67
N LYS A 15 -20.70 -14.68 -5.57
CA LYS A 15 -19.44 -14.03 -5.19
C LYS A 15 -18.27 -14.84 -5.76
N ILE A 16 -17.53 -14.22 -6.69
CA ILE A 16 -16.36 -14.87 -7.30
C ILE A 16 -15.18 -14.72 -6.35
N LEU A 17 -14.61 -15.86 -5.93
CA LEU A 17 -13.38 -15.93 -5.18
C LEU A 17 -12.29 -16.48 -6.11
N ARG A 18 -11.32 -15.65 -6.45
CA ARG A 18 -10.16 -16.08 -7.23
C ARG A 18 -9.12 -16.72 -6.32
N THR A 19 -8.45 -17.75 -6.81
CA THR A 19 -7.22 -18.26 -6.22
C THR A 19 -6.08 -17.57 -6.96
N PRO A 20 -5.18 -16.85 -6.27
CA PRO A 20 -4.03 -16.25 -6.94
C PRO A 20 -3.17 -17.34 -7.57
N PRO A 21 -2.62 -17.12 -8.78
CA PRO A 21 -1.66 -18.05 -9.39
C PRO A 21 -0.37 -18.17 -8.59
N ILE A 22 -0.03 -17.13 -7.81
CA ILE A 22 1.03 -17.16 -6.80
C ILE A 22 0.36 -17.50 -5.46
N SER A 23 0.85 -18.50 -4.74
CA SER A 23 0.34 -18.86 -3.40
C SER A 23 0.50 -17.69 -2.42
N SER A 24 -0.53 -17.42 -1.64
CA SER A 24 -0.57 -16.37 -0.62
C SER A 24 -1.09 -16.92 0.71
N ASP A 25 -0.21 -16.90 1.70
CA ASP A 25 -0.56 -17.29 3.07
C ASP A 25 -1.51 -16.27 3.72
N VAL A 26 -1.34 -14.99 3.42
CA VAL A 26 -2.17 -13.92 3.97
C VAL A 26 -3.62 -14.05 3.49
N ILE A 27 -3.84 -14.26 2.18
CA ILE A 27 -5.20 -14.50 1.65
C ILE A 27 -5.83 -15.73 2.31
N GLY A 28 -5.05 -16.80 2.51
CA GLY A 28 -5.49 -18.00 3.21
C GLY A 28 -5.93 -17.71 4.66
N LYS A 29 -5.12 -16.99 5.42
CA LYS A 29 -5.40 -16.56 6.80
C LYS A 29 -6.66 -15.67 6.87
N ILE A 30 -6.79 -14.69 5.97
CA ILE A 30 -7.98 -13.81 5.91
C ILE A 30 -9.25 -14.64 5.65
N ARG A 31 -9.24 -15.52 4.66
CA ARG A 31 -10.39 -16.38 4.33
C ARG A 31 -10.79 -17.26 5.50
N THR A 32 -9.82 -17.87 6.17
CA THR A 32 -10.03 -18.69 7.36
C THR A 32 -10.63 -17.88 8.51
N THR A 33 -10.09 -16.68 8.79
CA THR A 33 -10.60 -15.78 9.82
C THR A 33 -12.05 -15.37 9.54
N LEU A 34 -12.36 -14.97 8.30
CA LEU A 34 -13.73 -14.60 7.92
C LEU A 34 -14.71 -15.77 7.98
N LYS A 35 -14.29 -16.97 7.58
CA LYS A 35 -15.10 -18.18 7.67
C LYS A 35 -15.41 -18.53 9.12
N ASN A 36 -14.40 -18.56 9.97
CA ASN A 36 -14.54 -18.90 11.39
C ASN A 36 -15.37 -17.87 12.17
N SER A 37 -15.34 -16.62 11.73
CA SER A 37 -16.09 -15.50 12.35
C SER A 37 -17.48 -15.26 11.74
N SER A 38 -17.98 -16.13 10.86
CA SER A 38 -19.20 -15.87 10.07
C SER A 38 -20.44 -15.57 10.93
N LYS A 39 -20.62 -16.30 12.05
CA LYS A 39 -21.76 -16.08 12.99
C LYS A 39 -21.66 -14.71 13.69
N ASP A 40 -20.47 -14.36 14.15
CA ASP A 40 -20.24 -13.08 14.83
C ASP A 40 -20.38 -11.91 13.87
N ARG A 41 -19.85 -12.06 12.63
CA ARG A 41 -20.03 -11.06 11.56
C ARG A 41 -21.51 -10.83 11.26
N LYS A 42 -22.33 -11.90 11.18
CA LYS A 42 -23.78 -11.76 10.98
C LYS A 42 -24.41 -10.93 12.09
N LYS A 43 -24.06 -11.20 13.36
CA LYS A 43 -24.58 -10.41 14.51
C LYS A 43 -24.14 -8.94 14.43
N MET A 44 -22.86 -8.69 14.09
CA MET A 44 -22.33 -7.34 13.90
C MET A 44 -23.09 -6.59 12.79
N LEU A 45 -23.25 -7.20 11.62
CA LEU A 45 -23.97 -6.58 10.49
C LEU A 45 -25.44 -6.31 10.82
N GLN A 46 -26.11 -7.18 11.58
CA GLN A 46 -27.50 -6.95 12.03
C GLN A 46 -27.60 -5.81 13.04
N ARG A 47 -26.59 -5.67 13.94
CA ARG A 47 -26.51 -4.53 14.88
C ARG A 47 -26.30 -3.24 14.11
N LEU A 48 -25.32 -3.22 13.21
CA LEU A 48 -24.99 -2.05 12.38
C LEU A 48 -26.17 -1.61 11.51
N GLY A 49 -26.85 -2.54 10.83
CA GLY A 49 -28.04 -2.22 10.04
C GLY A 49 -29.14 -1.58 10.88
N ARG A 50 -29.36 -2.07 12.12
CA ARG A 50 -30.33 -1.42 13.03
C ARG A 50 -29.90 -0.01 13.43
N GLN A 51 -28.63 0.21 13.72
CA GLN A 51 -28.11 1.55 14.06
C GLN A 51 -28.28 2.54 12.90
N ILE A 52 -27.88 2.14 11.69
CA ILE A 52 -28.02 2.97 10.48
C ILE A 52 -29.49 3.31 10.19
N HIS A 53 -30.39 2.34 10.32
CA HIS A 53 -31.80 2.52 9.99
C HIS A 53 -32.65 3.11 11.12
N GLN A 54 -32.08 3.47 12.27
CA GLN A 54 -32.81 4.22 13.31
C GLN A 54 -33.12 5.66 12.92
N GLY A 55 -32.44 6.15 11.85
CA GLY A 55 -32.56 7.53 11.40
C GLY A 55 -31.78 8.52 12.27
N THR A 56 -31.80 9.76 11.84
CA THR A 56 -31.13 10.88 12.53
C THR A 56 -31.93 11.37 13.74
N LYS A 57 -31.21 11.69 14.82
CA LYS A 57 -31.80 12.27 16.04
C LYS A 57 -31.79 13.79 16.03
N HIS A 58 -30.85 14.38 15.30
CA HIS A 58 -30.64 15.81 15.21
C HIS A 58 -30.59 16.27 13.75
N PRO A 59 -30.98 17.54 13.46
CA PRO A 59 -30.79 18.13 12.14
C PRO A 59 -29.31 18.11 11.72
N ASN A 60 -29.03 17.88 10.44
CA ASN A 60 -27.66 17.90 9.87
C ASN A 60 -27.29 19.33 9.47
N ASP A 61 -27.05 20.20 10.44
CA ASP A 61 -26.80 21.63 10.28
C ASP A 61 -25.30 21.99 10.30
N TRP A 62 -24.44 21.03 10.67
CA TRP A 62 -23.00 21.20 10.62
C TRP A 62 -22.27 19.88 10.33
N ALA A 63 -21.07 20.02 9.77
CA ALA A 63 -20.07 18.97 9.69
C ALA A 63 -18.72 19.54 10.13
N ARG A 64 -17.96 18.77 10.90
CA ARG A 64 -16.64 19.16 11.41
C ARG A 64 -15.61 18.09 11.07
N VAL A 65 -14.42 18.54 10.67
CA VAL A 65 -13.26 17.66 10.54
C VAL A 65 -12.20 18.08 11.56
N THR A 66 -11.76 17.13 12.37
CA THR A 66 -10.69 17.31 13.36
C THR A 66 -9.47 16.50 12.89
N SER A 67 -8.34 17.17 12.67
CA SER A 67 -7.08 16.49 12.35
C SER A 67 -6.47 15.91 13.62
N MET A 68 -6.15 14.61 13.57
CA MET A 68 -5.46 13.90 14.66
C MET A 68 -4.06 13.42 14.25
N GLY A 69 -3.66 13.65 13.00
CA GLY A 69 -2.33 13.35 12.46
C GLY A 69 -2.29 13.57 10.95
N GLY A 70 -1.10 13.53 10.35
CA GLY A 70 -0.89 13.66 8.90
C GLY A 70 -0.91 15.09 8.36
N PHE A 71 -1.01 16.14 9.20
CA PHE A 71 -0.98 17.52 8.76
C PHE A 71 0.43 18.09 8.79
N LYS A 72 0.94 18.55 7.63
CA LYS A 72 2.31 19.06 7.44
C LYS A 72 3.40 18.06 7.83
N GLU A 73 3.08 16.78 7.74
CA GLU A 73 3.99 15.68 8.03
C GLU A 73 3.66 14.48 7.14
N VAL A 74 4.61 13.56 6.99
CA VAL A 74 4.40 12.22 6.41
C VAL A 74 4.24 11.25 7.55
N GLY A 75 3.15 10.49 7.54
CA GLY A 75 2.85 9.49 8.57
C GLY A 75 1.66 9.82 9.45
N ARG A 76 1.18 8.82 10.18
CA ARG A 76 0.06 8.84 11.13
C ARG A 76 -1.19 9.59 10.65
N SER A 77 -1.53 9.47 9.37
CA SER A 77 -2.73 10.09 8.79
C SER A 77 -3.97 9.65 9.55
N SER A 78 -4.72 10.62 10.08
CA SER A 78 -5.93 10.36 10.82
C SER A 78 -6.78 11.63 10.95
N MET A 79 -8.05 11.55 10.56
CA MET A 79 -9.01 12.65 10.64
C MET A 79 -10.35 12.16 11.15
N LEU A 80 -10.95 12.88 12.08
CA LEU A 80 -12.29 12.60 12.59
C LEU A 80 -13.30 13.51 11.91
N LEU A 81 -14.21 12.90 11.14
CA LEU A 81 -15.40 13.57 10.63
C LEU A 81 -16.54 13.42 11.63
N GLN A 82 -17.15 14.52 12.02
CA GLN A 82 -18.25 14.58 12.96
C GLN A 82 -19.43 15.34 12.34
N THR A 83 -20.63 14.82 12.61
CA THR A 83 -21.90 15.46 12.39
C THR A 83 -22.68 15.47 13.71
N PRO A 84 -23.87 16.11 13.79
CA PRO A 84 -24.75 15.97 14.97
C PRO A 84 -25.11 14.51 15.31
N ASN A 85 -25.05 13.59 14.31
CA ASN A 85 -25.56 12.23 14.44
C ASN A 85 -24.49 11.15 14.32
N SER A 86 -23.30 11.47 13.80
CA SER A 86 -22.28 10.45 13.46
C SER A 86 -20.86 10.92 13.70
N ARG A 87 -19.98 9.92 13.93
CA ARG A 87 -18.52 10.08 14.03
C ARG A 87 -17.82 9.03 13.18
N VAL A 88 -17.06 9.49 12.21
CA VAL A 88 -16.35 8.62 11.25
C VAL A 88 -14.87 8.98 11.23
N LEU A 89 -14.02 7.98 11.42
CA LEU A 89 -12.57 8.13 11.35
C LEU A 89 -12.10 7.86 9.92
N LEU A 90 -11.36 8.81 9.34
CA LEU A 90 -10.73 8.71 8.02
C LEU A 90 -9.26 8.41 8.24
N ASP A 91 -8.85 7.19 7.92
CA ASP A 91 -7.55 6.60 8.19
C ASP A 91 -7.17 6.56 9.68
N CYS A 92 -6.20 5.72 10.02
CA CYS A 92 -5.60 5.63 11.35
C CYS A 92 -4.21 5.01 11.20
N GLY A 93 -3.25 5.83 10.80
CA GLY A 93 -1.92 5.40 10.41
C GLY A 93 -0.89 5.46 11.53
N VAL A 94 0.35 5.08 11.18
CA VAL A 94 1.54 5.23 12.02
C VAL A 94 2.59 6.07 11.28
N ASN A 95 3.43 6.75 12.03
CA ASN A 95 4.65 7.33 11.47
C ASN A 95 5.81 6.36 11.76
N VAL A 96 6.15 5.53 10.78
CA VAL A 96 7.23 4.54 10.89
C VAL A 96 8.63 5.17 11.00
N ALA A 97 8.79 6.44 10.68
CA ALA A 97 10.05 7.16 10.77
C ALA A 97 10.21 7.91 12.12
N ALA A 98 9.19 7.88 12.98
CA ALA A 98 9.25 8.57 14.26
C ALA A 98 10.27 7.92 15.20
N SER A 99 11.06 8.76 15.87
CA SER A 99 12.06 8.33 16.86
C SER A 99 11.46 8.11 18.26
N ASP A 100 10.22 8.51 18.48
CA ASP A 100 9.51 8.42 19.75
C ASP A 100 8.03 8.07 19.56
N ASN A 101 7.43 7.48 20.59
CA ASN A 101 6.03 7.06 20.57
C ASN A 101 5.03 8.24 20.49
N LYS A 102 5.41 9.45 20.90
CA LYS A 102 4.54 10.61 20.85
C LYS A 102 4.24 11.03 19.41
N ASN A 103 5.23 10.87 18.53
CA ASN A 103 5.14 11.22 17.13
C ASN A 103 4.84 10.01 16.23
N ALA A 104 4.83 8.80 16.79
CA ALA A 104 4.57 7.57 16.04
C ALA A 104 3.09 7.32 15.76
N PHE A 105 2.18 7.82 16.60
CA PHE A 105 0.76 7.48 16.56
C PHE A 105 -0.14 8.73 16.45
N PRO A 106 -1.37 8.60 15.95
CA PRO A 106 -2.36 9.69 15.93
C PRO A 106 -2.70 10.15 17.35
N TYR A 107 -3.07 11.42 17.48
CA TYR A 107 -3.52 12.01 18.74
C TYR A 107 -4.96 11.62 19.07
N LEU A 108 -5.17 10.39 19.58
CA LEU A 108 -6.50 9.92 19.98
C LEU A 108 -6.97 10.48 21.32
N ASN A 109 -6.08 11.12 22.09
CA ASN A 109 -6.42 11.75 23.38
C ASN A 109 -6.80 13.21 23.18
N VAL A 110 -7.90 13.45 22.45
CA VAL A 110 -8.48 14.78 22.23
C VAL A 110 -9.95 14.76 22.65
N PRO A 111 -10.51 15.90 23.12
CA PRO A 111 -11.90 15.97 23.61
C PRO A 111 -12.95 15.58 22.56
N GLU A 112 -12.63 15.74 21.27
CA GLU A 112 -13.51 15.45 20.15
C GLU A 112 -13.65 13.94 19.86
N PHE A 113 -12.69 13.13 20.31
CA PHE A 113 -12.64 11.70 20.03
C PHE A 113 -13.08 10.86 21.23
N SER A 114 -14.08 10.01 21.03
CA SER A 114 -14.49 8.93 21.93
C SER A 114 -14.62 7.64 21.11
N ILE A 115 -13.99 6.58 21.60
CA ILE A 115 -14.03 5.26 20.94
C ILE A 115 -15.42 4.64 20.98
N GLU A 116 -16.19 4.93 22.04
CA GLU A 116 -17.55 4.45 22.27
C GLU A 116 -18.56 5.08 21.30
N GLU A 117 -18.27 6.31 20.84
CA GLU A 117 -19.11 7.08 19.92
C GLU A 117 -18.70 6.92 18.46
N LEU A 118 -17.65 6.16 18.19
CA LEU A 118 -17.13 5.97 16.82
C LEU A 118 -18.02 4.99 16.05
N ASP A 119 -18.72 5.50 15.03
CA ASP A 119 -19.64 4.71 14.19
C ASP A 119 -18.90 3.87 13.16
N ALA A 120 -17.89 4.44 12.50
CA ALA A 120 -17.17 3.79 11.40
C ALA A 120 -15.73 4.26 11.28
N VAL A 121 -14.89 3.41 10.68
CA VAL A 121 -13.54 3.74 10.22
C VAL A 121 -13.50 3.52 8.72
N ILE A 122 -12.96 4.47 7.96
CA ILE A 122 -12.73 4.34 6.52
C ILE A 122 -11.23 4.30 6.28
N ILE A 123 -10.74 3.32 5.53
CA ILE A 123 -9.32 3.22 5.15
C ILE A 123 -9.19 3.48 3.66
N SER A 124 -8.47 4.56 3.35
CA SER A 124 -8.22 4.98 1.98
C SER A 124 -7.36 3.98 1.22
N HIS A 125 -6.27 3.52 1.82
CA HIS A 125 -5.37 2.54 1.22
C HIS A 125 -4.50 1.83 2.28
N ALA A 126 -3.67 0.89 1.84
CA ALA A 126 -3.02 -0.07 2.73
C ALA A 126 -1.66 0.37 3.30
N HIS A 127 -1.10 1.53 2.94
CA HIS A 127 0.17 1.95 3.53
C HIS A 127 0.02 2.18 5.04
N LEU A 128 1.08 1.86 5.79
CA LEU A 128 1.06 1.88 7.26
C LEU A 128 0.78 3.26 7.85
N ASP A 129 1.17 4.31 7.16
CA ASP A 129 0.89 5.70 7.55
C ASP A 129 -0.58 6.10 7.39
N HIS A 130 -1.43 5.21 6.83
CA HIS A 130 -2.88 5.34 6.74
C HIS A 130 -3.64 4.26 7.50
N CYS A 131 -3.09 3.05 7.66
CA CYS A 131 -3.81 1.94 8.29
C CYS A 131 -3.10 1.28 9.45
N GLY A 132 -1.84 1.64 9.73
CA GLY A 132 -0.97 0.90 10.66
C GLY A 132 -1.45 0.89 12.11
N PHE A 133 -2.21 1.87 12.54
CA PHE A 133 -2.70 1.97 13.92
C PHE A 133 -4.14 1.46 14.12
N VAL A 134 -4.83 1.06 13.06
CA VAL A 134 -6.21 0.53 13.12
C VAL A 134 -6.39 -0.62 14.12
N PRO A 135 -5.46 -1.61 14.25
CA PRO A 135 -5.60 -2.67 15.24
C PRO A 135 -5.66 -2.17 16.70
N TYR A 136 -5.03 -1.03 16.99
CA TYR A 136 -5.08 -0.42 18.32
C TYR A 136 -6.49 0.03 18.70
N LEU A 137 -7.31 0.50 17.75
CA LEU A 137 -8.71 0.84 18.05
C LEU A 137 -9.44 -0.37 18.64
N TYR A 138 -9.20 -1.58 18.12
CA TYR A 138 -9.77 -2.82 18.64
C TYR A 138 -9.16 -3.28 19.96
N HIS A 139 -7.91 -2.92 20.23
CA HIS A 139 -7.31 -3.08 21.57
C HIS A 139 -7.97 -2.13 22.57
N TYR A 140 -8.26 -0.92 22.15
CA TYR A 140 -8.86 0.14 22.98
C TYR A 140 -10.38 0.00 23.16
N GLY A 141 -11.02 -0.98 22.52
CA GLY A 141 -12.44 -1.31 22.74
C GLY A 141 -13.38 -1.05 21.57
N TYR A 142 -12.90 -0.58 20.43
CA TYR A 142 -13.73 -0.41 19.26
C TYR A 142 -14.37 -1.72 18.81
N GLU A 143 -15.68 -1.67 18.49
CA GLU A 143 -16.45 -2.81 17.98
C GLU A 143 -17.23 -2.50 16.70
N GLY A 144 -17.00 -1.33 16.11
CA GLY A 144 -17.62 -0.89 14.88
C GLY A 144 -16.96 -1.46 13.63
N PRO A 145 -17.46 -1.09 12.45
CA PRO A 145 -16.99 -1.54 11.15
C PRO A 145 -15.77 -0.74 10.65
N ILE A 146 -14.98 -1.39 9.79
CA ILE A 146 -14.01 -0.74 8.90
C ILE A 146 -14.52 -0.86 7.47
N TYR A 147 -14.51 0.22 6.72
CA TYR A 147 -14.85 0.25 5.30
C TYR A 147 -13.61 0.49 4.45
N CYS A 148 -13.37 -0.34 3.46
CA CYS A 148 -12.30 -0.19 2.48
C CYS A 148 -12.56 -1.08 1.26
N THR A 149 -11.70 -1.05 0.25
CA THR A 149 -11.77 -2.01 -0.85
C THR A 149 -11.24 -3.39 -0.44
N THR A 150 -11.59 -4.42 -1.20
CA THR A 150 -11.09 -5.79 -0.93
C THR A 150 -9.55 -5.87 -0.99
N PRO A 151 -8.85 -5.30 -2.01
CA PRO A 151 -7.39 -5.32 -2.01
C PRO A 151 -6.77 -4.53 -0.86
N THR A 152 -7.36 -3.40 -0.46
CA THR A 152 -6.90 -2.62 0.69
C THR A 152 -6.93 -3.47 1.96
N ARG A 153 -8.01 -4.21 2.24
CA ARG A 153 -8.06 -5.13 3.38
C ARG A 153 -6.94 -6.17 3.32
N ASP A 154 -6.76 -6.80 2.16
CA ASP A 154 -5.80 -7.91 2.01
C ASP A 154 -4.35 -7.40 2.19
N LEU A 155 -4.01 -6.25 1.59
CA LEU A 155 -2.70 -5.61 1.72
C LEU A 155 -2.47 -5.00 3.13
N THR A 156 -3.48 -4.38 3.73
CA THR A 156 -3.41 -3.87 5.12
C THR A 156 -3.07 -5.01 6.08
N THR A 157 -3.71 -6.18 5.92
CA THR A 157 -3.41 -7.35 6.75
C THR A 157 -1.95 -7.78 6.60
N LEU A 158 -1.45 -7.84 5.35
CA LEU A 158 -0.04 -8.16 5.09
C LEU A 158 0.90 -7.21 5.81
N LEU A 159 0.71 -5.91 5.60
CA LEU A 159 1.61 -4.88 6.15
C LEU A 159 1.55 -4.76 7.67
N GLN A 160 0.36 -4.91 8.27
CA GLN A 160 0.21 -4.89 9.73
C GLN A 160 0.86 -6.10 10.41
N LEU A 161 0.80 -7.29 9.81
CA LEU A 161 1.46 -8.48 10.33
C LEU A 161 2.99 -8.33 10.23
N ASP A 162 3.50 -7.85 9.11
CA ASP A 162 4.94 -7.59 8.94
C ASP A 162 5.44 -6.52 9.92
N HIS A 163 4.67 -5.44 10.11
CA HIS A 163 5.01 -4.39 11.08
C HIS A 163 5.11 -4.92 12.52
N LEU A 164 4.20 -5.82 12.92
CA LEU A 164 4.27 -6.52 14.20
C LEU A 164 5.53 -7.38 14.31
N ASP A 165 5.87 -8.11 13.27
CA ASP A 165 7.04 -9.00 13.24
C ASP A 165 8.36 -8.19 13.29
N ILE A 166 8.43 -7.06 12.58
CA ILE A 166 9.58 -6.14 12.63
C ILE A 166 9.71 -5.53 14.03
N ALA A 167 8.65 -4.96 14.56
CA ALA A 167 8.64 -4.33 15.88
C ALA A 167 9.06 -5.31 17.00
N HIS A 168 8.64 -6.57 16.90
CA HIS A 168 9.04 -7.61 17.84
C HIS A 168 10.54 -7.94 17.74
N ARG A 169 11.07 -8.08 16.50
CA ARG A 169 12.49 -8.36 16.27
C ARG A 169 13.41 -7.22 16.74
N GLU A 170 12.95 -5.98 16.62
CA GLU A 170 13.68 -4.78 17.02
C GLU A 170 13.54 -4.47 18.54
N GLY A 171 12.77 -5.26 19.28
CA GLY A 171 12.55 -5.07 20.71
C GLY A 171 11.64 -3.88 21.05
N ASN A 172 10.91 -3.35 20.10
CA ASN A 172 9.98 -2.21 20.23
C ASN A 172 8.52 -2.65 20.00
N PRO A 173 7.93 -3.45 20.92
CA PRO A 173 6.61 -4.03 20.69
C PRO A 173 5.53 -2.95 20.55
N LEU A 174 4.67 -3.11 19.58
CA LEU A 174 3.51 -2.24 19.37
C LEU A 174 2.46 -2.44 20.46
N PRO A 175 1.62 -1.42 20.74
CA PRO A 175 0.56 -1.50 21.77
C PRO A 175 -0.63 -2.40 21.36
N PHE A 176 -0.48 -3.22 20.35
CA PHE A 176 -1.47 -4.20 19.86
C PHE A 176 -0.75 -5.46 19.35
N ASN A 177 -1.51 -6.50 19.03
CA ASN A 177 -0.96 -7.78 18.59
C ASN A 177 -1.80 -8.43 17.48
N VAL A 178 -1.40 -9.63 17.03
CA VAL A 178 -2.06 -10.39 15.95
C VAL A 178 -3.57 -10.60 16.20
N LYS A 179 -4.02 -10.76 17.45
CA LYS A 179 -5.47 -10.92 17.75
C LYS A 179 -6.26 -9.66 17.37
N HIS A 180 -5.67 -8.49 17.53
CA HIS A 180 -6.31 -7.22 17.18
C HIS A 180 -6.35 -7.03 15.65
N VAL A 181 -5.32 -7.47 14.92
CA VAL A 181 -5.36 -7.54 13.45
C VAL A 181 -6.48 -8.49 12.97
N GLN A 182 -6.60 -9.67 13.59
CA GLN A 182 -7.70 -10.60 13.29
C GLN A 182 -9.07 -10.01 13.60
N LYS A 183 -9.20 -9.23 14.69
CA LYS A 183 -10.43 -8.52 15.03
C LYS A 183 -10.74 -7.44 13.99
N ALA A 184 -9.75 -6.71 13.50
CA ALA A 184 -9.91 -5.76 12.40
C ALA A 184 -10.40 -6.44 11.11
N ILE A 185 -9.80 -7.57 10.71
CA ILE A 185 -10.26 -8.37 9.56
C ILE A 185 -11.74 -8.77 9.72
N LYS A 186 -12.10 -9.27 10.91
CA LYS A 186 -13.47 -9.68 11.24
C LYS A 186 -14.47 -8.54 11.06
N HIS A 187 -14.10 -7.31 11.39
CA HIS A 187 -14.96 -6.12 11.35
C HIS A 187 -14.90 -5.39 10.00
N THR A 188 -14.01 -5.75 9.09
CA THR A 188 -13.89 -5.10 7.78
C THR A 188 -15.05 -5.47 6.85
N ILE A 189 -15.71 -4.46 6.32
CA ILE A 189 -16.73 -4.52 5.25
C ILE A 189 -16.07 -3.98 3.99
N THR A 190 -15.95 -4.81 2.96
CA THR A 190 -15.33 -4.40 1.70
C THR A 190 -16.36 -3.92 0.71
N LEU A 191 -16.10 -2.76 0.10
CA LEU A 191 -16.92 -2.13 -0.92
C LEU A 191 -16.19 -2.12 -2.27
N ASP A 192 -16.93 -2.23 -3.35
CA ASP A 192 -16.40 -2.04 -4.70
C ASP A 192 -16.44 -0.54 -5.08
N TYR A 193 -15.62 -0.13 -6.05
CA TYR A 193 -15.66 1.25 -6.55
C TYR A 193 -17.04 1.59 -7.13
N GLY A 194 -17.56 2.75 -6.75
CA GLY A 194 -18.86 3.25 -7.18
C GLY A 194 -20.06 2.65 -6.41
N GLU A 195 -19.82 1.73 -5.47
CA GLU A 195 -20.87 1.23 -4.59
C GLU A 195 -21.22 2.27 -3.53
N VAL A 196 -22.51 2.68 -3.50
CA VAL A 196 -23.04 3.62 -2.50
C VAL A 196 -23.53 2.84 -1.30
N THR A 197 -23.01 3.14 -0.12
CA THR A 197 -23.32 2.41 1.10
C THR A 197 -23.58 3.35 2.27
N ASP A 198 -24.68 3.14 3.00
CA ASP A 198 -24.92 3.81 4.26
C ASP A 198 -23.96 3.26 5.32
N ILE A 199 -23.15 4.14 5.94
CA ILE A 199 -22.14 3.76 6.95
C ILE A 199 -22.50 4.22 8.35
N SER A 200 -23.41 5.18 8.45
CA SER A 200 -23.99 5.74 9.68
C SER A 200 -25.38 6.28 9.38
N PRO A 201 -26.15 6.77 10.38
CA PRO A 201 -27.52 7.26 10.16
C PRO A 201 -27.64 8.40 9.13
N ASP A 202 -26.60 9.19 8.94
CA ASP A 202 -26.59 10.38 8.09
C ASP A 202 -25.42 10.48 7.12
N ILE A 203 -24.58 9.43 7.00
CA ILE A 203 -23.46 9.44 6.06
C ILE A 203 -23.53 8.24 5.12
N ARG A 204 -23.49 8.54 3.82
CA ARG A 204 -23.32 7.55 2.75
C ARG A 204 -21.91 7.67 2.18
N LEU A 205 -21.25 6.53 2.01
CA LEU A 205 -19.90 6.43 1.45
C LEU A 205 -19.95 5.85 0.04
N THR A 206 -19.19 6.47 -0.86
CA THR A 206 -18.83 5.91 -2.15
C THR A 206 -17.32 5.92 -2.28
N LEU A 207 -16.72 4.76 -2.56
CA LEU A 207 -15.29 4.65 -2.83
C LEU A 207 -15.05 4.81 -4.33
N HIS A 208 -14.06 5.65 -4.70
CA HIS A 208 -13.61 5.84 -6.07
C HIS A 208 -12.12 5.50 -6.19
N ASN A 209 -11.67 5.08 -7.36
CA ASN A 209 -10.27 4.76 -7.57
C ASN A 209 -9.37 5.98 -7.32
N ALA A 210 -8.33 5.80 -6.50
CA ALA A 210 -7.32 6.81 -6.22
C ALA A 210 -6.04 6.67 -7.08
N GLY A 211 -5.82 5.54 -7.76
CA GLY A 211 -4.70 5.33 -8.67
C GLY A 211 -3.33 5.21 -8.01
N HIS A 212 -3.23 5.23 -6.67
CA HIS A 212 -1.99 5.27 -5.91
C HIS A 212 -1.34 3.89 -5.75
N ILE A 213 -2.05 2.95 -5.13
CA ILE A 213 -1.71 1.53 -5.03
C ILE A 213 -2.95 0.68 -5.28
N LEU A 214 -2.77 -0.65 -5.39
CA LEU A 214 -3.90 -1.57 -5.63
C LEU A 214 -4.98 -1.40 -4.57
N GLY A 215 -6.19 -1.05 -5.01
CA GLY A 215 -7.35 -0.87 -4.13
C GLY A 215 -7.41 0.47 -3.42
N SER A 216 -6.45 1.38 -3.61
CA SER A 216 -6.51 2.73 -3.03
C SER A 216 -7.78 3.46 -3.46
N ALA A 217 -8.41 4.16 -2.52
CA ALA A 217 -9.71 4.77 -2.74
C ALA A 217 -9.80 6.22 -2.26
N ILE A 218 -10.40 7.05 -3.08
CA ILE A 218 -10.93 8.35 -2.71
C ILE A 218 -12.30 8.10 -2.05
N SER A 219 -12.50 8.61 -0.86
CA SER A 219 -13.73 8.49 -0.11
C SER A 219 -14.63 9.70 -0.37
N HIS A 220 -15.78 9.48 -1.02
CA HIS A 220 -16.78 10.50 -1.25
C HIS A 220 -17.94 10.26 -0.28
N MET A 221 -18.15 11.18 0.64
CA MET A 221 -19.13 11.10 1.71
C MET A 221 -20.26 12.09 1.48
N HIS A 222 -21.48 11.58 1.40
CA HIS A 222 -22.70 12.36 1.37
C HIS A 222 -23.27 12.45 2.77
N ILE A 223 -23.38 13.67 3.30
CA ILE A 223 -23.80 13.96 4.67
C ILE A 223 -25.22 14.49 4.65
N GLY A 224 -26.09 13.86 5.43
CA GLY A 224 -27.51 14.20 5.51
C GLY A 224 -28.24 14.01 4.16
N ASP A 225 -29.40 14.61 4.01
CA ASP A 225 -30.18 14.59 2.76
C ASP A 225 -29.70 15.67 1.79
N GLY A 226 -28.38 15.65 1.47
CA GLY A 226 -27.73 16.62 0.59
C GLY A 226 -27.23 17.88 1.32
N ALA A 227 -27.07 17.84 2.64
CA ALA A 227 -26.57 18.97 3.41
C ALA A 227 -25.11 19.31 3.04
N HIS A 228 -24.26 18.29 2.88
CA HIS A 228 -22.86 18.50 2.54
C HIS A 228 -22.24 17.27 1.86
N ASN A 229 -21.24 17.49 0.99
CA ASN A 229 -20.46 16.42 0.38
C ASN A 229 -18.99 16.68 0.61
N LEU A 230 -18.31 15.71 1.18
CA LEU A 230 -16.90 15.75 1.50
C LEU A 230 -16.17 14.68 0.70
N VAL A 231 -15.10 15.10 0.03
CA VAL A 231 -14.18 14.20 -0.68
C VAL A 231 -12.85 14.15 0.09
N TYR A 232 -12.44 12.97 0.51
CA TYR A 232 -11.14 12.69 1.10
C TYR A 232 -10.32 11.84 0.14
N THR A 233 -9.21 12.36 -0.36
CA THR A 233 -8.44 11.69 -1.40
C THR A 233 -7.61 10.53 -0.87
N GLY A 234 -7.22 10.53 0.43
CA GLY A 234 -6.05 9.77 0.83
C GLY A 234 -4.87 10.15 -0.07
N ASP A 235 -4.00 9.22 -0.35
CA ASP A 235 -2.96 9.39 -1.37
C ASP A 235 -3.50 9.03 -2.74
N PHE A 236 -3.20 9.83 -3.75
CA PHE A 236 -3.75 9.64 -5.09
C PHE A 236 -2.73 9.88 -6.20
N LYS A 237 -2.96 9.23 -7.34
CA LYS A 237 -2.22 9.45 -8.58
C LYS A 237 -3.18 9.85 -9.69
N TYR A 238 -3.07 11.09 -10.15
CA TYR A 238 -3.89 11.61 -11.25
C TYR A 238 -3.48 11.07 -12.62
N GLU A 239 -2.20 10.79 -12.80
CA GLU A 239 -1.68 10.26 -14.06
C GLU A 239 -1.78 8.75 -14.11
N ARG A 240 -2.02 8.22 -15.32
CA ARG A 240 -2.04 6.78 -15.56
C ARG A 240 -0.65 6.16 -15.34
N SER A 241 -0.59 5.05 -14.63
CA SER A 241 0.59 4.20 -14.54
C SER A 241 0.44 2.94 -15.39
N ARG A 242 1.50 2.13 -15.51
CA ARG A 242 1.39 0.81 -16.15
C ARG A 242 0.52 -0.13 -15.32
N LEU A 243 0.61 0.00 -14.00
CA LEU A 243 -0.06 -0.88 -13.06
C LEU A 243 -1.54 -0.53 -12.86
N LEU A 244 -1.88 0.76 -12.77
CA LEU A 244 -3.18 1.24 -12.32
C LEU A 244 -3.78 2.30 -13.26
N GLU A 245 -5.11 2.37 -13.29
CA GLU A 245 -5.83 3.48 -13.88
C GLU A 245 -5.64 4.77 -13.04
N PRO A 246 -5.75 5.96 -13.65
CA PRO A 246 -5.64 7.23 -12.94
C PRO A 246 -6.76 7.41 -11.93
N ALA A 247 -6.52 8.28 -10.95
CA ALA A 247 -7.52 8.65 -9.96
C ALA A 247 -8.80 9.20 -10.59
N THR A 248 -9.92 8.93 -9.98
CA THR A 248 -11.20 9.57 -10.32
C THR A 248 -11.13 11.05 -9.93
N PHE A 249 -11.51 11.94 -10.86
CA PHE A 249 -11.48 13.40 -10.65
C PHE A 249 -12.81 14.09 -10.91
N ARG A 250 -13.84 13.33 -11.27
CA ARG A 250 -15.20 13.85 -11.50
C ARG A 250 -16.13 13.34 -10.42
N PHE A 251 -16.63 14.25 -9.62
CA PHE A 251 -17.62 13.98 -8.57
C PHE A 251 -18.89 14.73 -8.91
N PRO A 252 -20.07 14.12 -8.69
CA PRO A 252 -21.36 14.79 -8.96
C PRO A 252 -21.50 16.09 -8.17
N ARG A 253 -20.99 16.10 -6.93
CA ARG A 253 -21.03 17.25 -6.02
C ARG A 253 -19.93 17.09 -4.97
N ALA A 254 -19.20 18.17 -4.67
CA ALA A 254 -18.17 18.23 -3.62
C ALA A 254 -18.08 19.67 -3.10
N GLU A 255 -18.51 19.89 -1.86
CA GLU A 255 -18.39 21.18 -1.18
C GLU A 255 -17.04 21.30 -0.48
N THR A 256 -16.50 20.20 0.03
CA THR A 256 -15.19 20.16 0.68
C THR A 256 -14.33 19.07 0.08
N VAL A 257 -13.06 19.40 -0.17
CA VAL A 257 -12.04 18.44 -0.58
C VAL A 257 -10.88 18.49 0.42
N ILE A 258 -10.56 17.34 0.98
CA ILE A 258 -9.36 17.14 1.80
C ILE A 258 -8.39 16.33 0.94
N MET A 259 -7.24 16.91 0.64
CA MET A 259 -6.31 16.37 -0.35
C MET A 259 -4.89 16.34 0.18
N GLU A 260 -4.14 15.29 -0.18
CA GLU A 260 -2.69 15.24 0.05
C GLU A 260 -1.97 16.33 -0.74
N SER A 261 -0.76 16.65 -0.32
CA SER A 261 0.11 17.62 -1.00
C SER A 261 1.58 17.21 -0.97
N THR A 262 1.85 15.93 -1.13
CA THR A 262 3.21 15.36 -1.09
C THR A 262 4.14 16.01 -2.11
N TYR A 263 3.65 16.31 -3.31
CA TYR A 263 4.33 17.08 -4.35
C TYR A 263 3.64 18.42 -4.62
N GLY A 264 3.17 19.09 -3.55
CA GLY A 264 2.48 20.38 -3.65
C GLY A 264 3.40 21.60 -3.83
N GLY A 265 4.71 21.43 -3.82
CA GLY A 265 5.68 22.50 -4.04
C GLY A 265 5.78 22.90 -5.51
N ARG A 266 6.06 24.18 -5.77
CA ARG A 266 6.18 24.69 -7.17
C ARG A 266 7.26 23.99 -7.99
N GLU A 267 8.28 23.45 -7.34
CA GLU A 267 9.44 22.79 -7.97
C GLU A 267 9.30 21.25 -7.97
N ASP A 268 8.22 20.71 -7.41
CA ASP A 268 7.99 19.26 -7.33
C ASP A 268 7.45 18.69 -8.65
N ILE A 269 7.93 19.20 -9.77
CA ILE A 269 7.51 18.73 -11.10
C ILE A 269 8.19 17.39 -11.41
N GLN A 270 7.38 16.35 -11.49
CA GLN A 270 7.87 15.03 -11.84
C GLN A 270 8.12 14.91 -13.35
N PRO A 271 9.21 14.23 -13.78
CA PRO A 271 9.42 13.92 -15.19
C PRO A 271 8.31 12.99 -15.70
N SER A 272 8.07 13.04 -17.02
CA SER A 272 7.09 12.15 -17.63
C SER A 272 7.47 10.68 -17.42
N ARG A 273 6.46 9.83 -17.28
CA ARG A 273 6.64 8.39 -17.11
C ARG A 273 7.56 7.77 -18.18
N ASN A 274 7.33 8.12 -19.45
CA ASN A 274 8.14 7.62 -20.56
C ASN A 274 9.61 8.03 -20.44
N SER A 275 9.88 9.24 -19.96
CA SER A 275 11.26 9.70 -19.72
C SER A 275 11.93 8.90 -18.60
N ALA A 276 11.23 8.69 -17.51
CA ALA A 276 11.71 7.92 -16.36
C ALA A 276 11.99 6.44 -16.74
N GLU A 277 11.08 5.81 -17.50
CA GLU A 277 11.28 4.45 -17.99
C GLU A 277 12.50 4.34 -18.91
N LYS A 278 12.67 5.26 -19.87
CA LYS A 278 13.83 5.29 -20.77
C LYS A 278 15.15 5.46 -20.01
N GLU A 279 15.18 6.35 -19.02
CA GLU A 279 16.36 6.56 -18.17
C GLU A 279 16.71 5.32 -17.36
N MET A 280 15.70 4.67 -16.76
CA MET A 280 15.86 3.43 -16.02
C MET A 280 16.41 2.32 -16.91
N MET A 281 15.81 2.10 -18.09
CA MET A 281 16.26 1.06 -19.03
C MET A 281 17.67 1.33 -19.52
N LYS A 282 18.01 2.58 -19.85
CA LYS A 282 19.37 2.98 -20.24
C LYS A 282 20.38 2.67 -19.12
N THR A 283 20.03 2.94 -17.87
CA THR A 283 20.90 2.68 -16.71
C THR A 283 21.06 1.18 -16.49
N ILE A 284 19.99 0.41 -16.53
CA ILE A 284 20.01 -1.05 -16.43
C ILE A 284 20.88 -1.63 -17.55
N TYR A 285 20.63 -1.29 -18.81
CA TYR A 285 21.39 -1.78 -19.96
C TYR A 285 22.90 -1.56 -19.79
N LYS A 286 23.33 -0.34 -19.39
CA LYS A 286 24.72 -0.02 -19.17
C LYS A 286 25.35 -0.90 -18.07
N THR A 287 24.60 -1.14 -16.98
CA THR A 287 25.07 -1.95 -15.88
C THR A 287 25.21 -3.41 -16.26
N LEU A 288 24.22 -3.97 -16.97
CA LEU A 288 24.26 -5.35 -17.45
C LEU A 288 25.41 -5.57 -18.45
N LYS A 289 25.65 -4.62 -19.35
CA LYS A 289 26.73 -4.70 -20.35
C LYS A 289 28.14 -4.69 -19.73
N ARG A 290 28.34 -4.07 -18.57
CA ARG A 290 29.62 -4.14 -17.84
C ARG A 290 29.71 -5.33 -16.85
N GLY A 291 28.74 -6.27 -16.93
CA GLY A 291 28.71 -7.47 -16.10
C GLY A 291 28.27 -7.21 -14.65
N GLY A 292 27.70 -6.03 -14.37
CA GLY A 292 27.26 -5.65 -13.03
C GLY A 292 25.82 -6.09 -12.70
N LYS A 293 25.44 -5.94 -11.42
CA LYS A 293 24.11 -6.16 -10.90
C LYS A 293 23.42 -4.83 -10.61
N VAL A 294 22.11 -4.81 -10.80
CA VAL A 294 21.27 -3.65 -10.48
C VAL A 294 20.49 -3.94 -9.20
N LEU A 295 20.74 -3.17 -8.15
CA LEU A 295 19.93 -3.20 -6.92
C LEU A 295 18.90 -2.07 -6.96
N VAL A 296 17.64 -2.42 -6.77
CA VAL A 296 16.53 -1.44 -6.70
C VAL A 296 15.79 -1.64 -5.38
N PRO A 297 16.10 -0.83 -4.36
CA PRO A 297 15.30 -0.80 -3.13
C PRO A 297 13.90 -0.28 -3.43
N VAL A 298 12.87 -1.06 -3.05
CA VAL A 298 11.48 -0.73 -3.36
C VAL A 298 10.55 -1.00 -2.19
N PHE A 299 9.46 -0.27 -2.12
CA PHE A 299 8.35 -0.64 -1.25
C PHE A 299 7.67 -1.91 -1.76
N ALA A 300 7.28 -2.77 -0.83
CA ALA A 300 6.69 -4.07 -1.17
C ALA A 300 5.39 -3.95 -1.97
N VAL A 301 4.62 -2.88 -1.76
CA VAL A 301 3.30 -2.65 -2.37
C VAL A 301 3.34 -1.48 -3.33
N GLY A 302 2.83 -1.67 -4.51
CA GLY A 302 2.65 -0.68 -5.57
C GLY A 302 3.91 -0.51 -6.42
N ARG A 303 4.99 0.03 -5.87
CA ARG A 303 6.20 0.38 -6.62
C ARG A 303 6.91 -0.83 -7.19
N ALA A 304 7.04 -1.90 -6.40
CA ALA A 304 7.66 -3.14 -6.86
C ALA A 304 6.89 -3.75 -8.04
N GLN A 305 5.56 -3.83 -7.96
CA GLN A 305 4.73 -4.40 -9.02
C GLN A 305 4.71 -3.55 -10.29
N GLU A 306 4.77 -2.23 -10.13
CA GLU A 306 4.93 -1.31 -11.26
C GLU A 306 6.23 -1.59 -12.02
N LEU A 307 7.35 -1.75 -11.30
CA LEU A 307 8.65 -2.08 -11.91
C LEU A 307 8.64 -3.47 -12.55
N MET A 308 7.99 -4.45 -11.92
CA MET A 308 7.85 -5.79 -12.51
C MET A 308 7.18 -5.72 -13.89
N VAL A 309 6.07 -4.97 -14.01
CA VAL A 309 5.37 -4.80 -15.29
C VAL A 309 6.26 -4.12 -16.32
N VAL A 310 6.96 -3.06 -15.93
CA VAL A 310 7.85 -2.32 -16.83
C VAL A 310 9.01 -3.21 -17.31
N LEU A 311 9.70 -3.88 -16.39
CA LEU A 311 10.85 -4.75 -16.72
C LEU A 311 10.43 -5.93 -17.61
N GLU A 312 9.30 -6.58 -17.31
CA GLU A 312 8.75 -7.66 -18.13
C GLU A 312 8.49 -7.18 -19.57
N GLU A 313 7.84 -6.04 -19.71
CA GLU A 313 7.51 -5.52 -21.03
C GLU A 313 8.77 -5.19 -21.86
N TYR A 314 9.76 -4.53 -21.27
CA TYR A 314 11.00 -4.16 -21.96
C TYR A 314 11.86 -5.37 -22.33
N MET A 315 11.99 -6.36 -21.47
CA MET A 315 12.70 -7.61 -21.75
C MET A 315 12.00 -8.43 -22.82
N ARG A 316 10.70 -8.62 -22.69
CA ARG A 316 9.89 -9.36 -23.64
C ARG A 316 9.91 -8.77 -25.07
N HIS A 317 10.06 -7.46 -25.20
CA HIS A 317 10.21 -6.79 -26.49
C HIS A 317 11.67 -6.72 -26.96
N GLY A 318 12.61 -7.33 -26.26
CA GLY A 318 14.02 -7.35 -26.62
C GLY A 318 14.70 -5.97 -26.55
N MET A 319 14.11 -5.02 -25.79
CA MET A 319 14.69 -3.68 -25.62
C MET A 319 15.82 -3.67 -24.60
N ILE A 320 15.88 -4.66 -23.71
CA ILE A 320 17.01 -5.00 -22.84
C ILE A 320 17.20 -6.52 -22.86
N ASP A 321 18.42 -6.98 -22.62
CA ASP A 321 18.74 -8.40 -22.57
C ASP A 321 17.94 -9.09 -21.44
N GLU A 322 17.45 -10.30 -21.67
CA GLU A 322 16.83 -11.12 -20.64
C GLU A 322 17.88 -11.53 -19.62
N VAL A 323 17.66 -11.14 -18.38
CA VAL A 323 18.44 -11.54 -17.21
C VAL A 323 17.48 -11.90 -16.07
N PRO A 324 17.93 -12.74 -15.12
CA PRO A 324 17.10 -13.05 -13.95
C PRO A 324 16.79 -11.78 -13.15
N ILE A 325 15.52 -11.63 -12.76
CA ILE A 325 15.05 -10.60 -11.84
C ILE A 325 14.73 -11.29 -10.53
N TYR A 326 15.51 -11.00 -9.50
CA TYR A 326 15.32 -11.56 -8.17
C TYR A 326 14.40 -10.68 -7.36
N ILE A 327 13.39 -11.30 -6.76
CA ILE A 327 12.35 -10.65 -5.94
C ILE A 327 12.55 -11.11 -4.49
N ASP A 328 12.92 -10.18 -3.62
CA ASP A 328 13.23 -10.52 -2.24
C ASP A 328 12.39 -9.70 -1.23
N GLY A 329 12.08 -10.34 -0.11
CA GLY A 329 11.22 -9.80 0.93
C GLY A 329 9.72 -9.96 0.64
N MET A 330 8.92 -9.04 1.15
CA MET A 330 7.46 -9.11 1.11
C MET A 330 6.84 -8.85 -0.27
N ILE A 331 7.65 -8.44 -1.25
CA ILE A 331 7.19 -8.11 -2.62
C ILE A 331 6.41 -9.26 -3.22
N TRP A 332 6.86 -10.51 -3.02
CA TRP A 332 6.23 -11.70 -3.61
C TRP A 332 4.82 -11.92 -3.08
N GLU A 333 4.61 -11.78 -1.77
CA GLU A 333 3.29 -11.90 -1.15
C GLU A 333 2.35 -10.77 -1.60
N ALA A 334 2.86 -9.53 -1.66
CA ALA A 334 2.11 -8.41 -2.20
C ALA A 334 1.72 -8.65 -3.67
N THR A 335 2.62 -9.21 -4.49
CA THR A 335 2.34 -9.56 -5.88
C THR A 335 1.29 -10.65 -6.00
N ALA A 336 1.28 -11.63 -5.10
CA ALA A 336 0.22 -12.64 -5.03
C ALA A 336 -1.16 -12.01 -4.84
N ILE A 337 -1.26 -10.96 -3.99
CA ILE A 337 -2.51 -10.21 -3.80
C ILE A 337 -2.92 -9.48 -5.08
N HIS A 338 -1.97 -8.88 -5.82
CA HIS A 338 -2.23 -8.24 -7.12
C HIS A 338 -2.80 -9.26 -8.13
N THR A 339 -2.22 -10.47 -8.19
CA THR A 339 -2.70 -11.52 -9.10
C THR A 339 -4.07 -12.08 -8.69
N ALA A 340 -4.46 -11.95 -7.42
CA ALA A 340 -5.78 -12.35 -6.94
C ALA A 340 -6.88 -11.32 -7.26
N ARG A 341 -6.51 -10.07 -7.56
CA ARG A 341 -7.42 -8.93 -7.74
C ARG A 341 -7.15 -8.16 -9.04
N PRO A 342 -7.04 -8.84 -10.19
CA PRO A 342 -6.71 -8.18 -11.45
C PRO A 342 -7.76 -7.16 -11.90
N GLU A 343 -9.00 -7.23 -11.40
CA GLU A 343 -10.07 -6.26 -11.67
C GLU A 343 -9.75 -4.83 -11.21
N TYR A 344 -8.81 -4.66 -10.29
CA TYR A 344 -8.35 -3.34 -9.80
C TYR A 344 -7.12 -2.80 -10.55
N LEU A 345 -6.54 -3.59 -11.47
CA LEU A 345 -5.39 -3.20 -12.28
C LEU A 345 -5.81 -2.29 -13.45
N SER A 346 -4.83 -1.75 -14.16
CA SER A 346 -5.06 -0.96 -15.37
C SER A 346 -5.81 -1.78 -16.43
N LYS A 347 -6.51 -1.09 -17.34
CA LYS A 347 -7.27 -1.75 -18.41
C LYS A 347 -6.35 -2.67 -19.24
N ASP A 348 -5.15 -2.20 -19.57
CA ASP A 348 -4.22 -2.98 -20.41
C ASP A 348 -3.78 -4.27 -19.71
N LEU A 349 -3.51 -4.24 -18.39
CA LEU A 349 -3.19 -5.45 -17.63
C LEU A 349 -4.39 -6.37 -17.49
N ARG A 350 -5.58 -5.83 -17.27
CA ARG A 350 -6.80 -6.64 -17.25
C ARG A 350 -7.02 -7.35 -18.59
N ASP A 351 -6.87 -6.66 -19.68
CA ASP A 351 -7.03 -7.23 -21.02
C ASP A 351 -5.99 -8.33 -21.28
N GLN A 352 -4.74 -8.13 -20.88
CA GLN A 352 -3.70 -9.16 -20.94
C GLN A 352 -4.07 -10.41 -20.12
N ILE A 353 -4.51 -10.23 -18.88
CA ILE A 353 -4.80 -11.34 -17.97
C ILE A 353 -6.09 -12.07 -18.36
N PHE A 354 -7.16 -11.34 -18.70
CA PHE A 354 -8.48 -11.93 -18.93
C PHE A 354 -8.73 -12.40 -20.36
N HIS A 355 -8.13 -11.70 -21.34
CA HIS A 355 -8.43 -11.94 -22.74
C HIS A 355 -7.27 -12.55 -23.52
N MET A 356 -6.02 -12.23 -23.15
CA MET A 356 -4.83 -12.75 -23.82
C MET A 356 -4.21 -13.94 -23.09
N GLY A 357 -4.71 -14.31 -21.89
CA GLY A 357 -4.18 -15.39 -21.09
C GLY A 357 -2.76 -15.17 -20.57
N ARG A 358 -2.29 -13.90 -20.56
CA ARG A 358 -0.94 -13.53 -20.14
C ARG A 358 -0.98 -12.72 -18.85
N ASN A 359 -0.29 -13.20 -17.83
CA ASN A 359 -0.13 -12.47 -16.58
C ASN A 359 1.35 -12.08 -16.42
N PRO A 360 1.71 -10.78 -16.54
CA PRO A 360 3.10 -10.34 -16.45
C PRO A 360 3.80 -10.70 -15.14
N PHE A 361 3.07 -10.82 -14.04
CA PHE A 361 3.64 -11.10 -12.71
C PHE A 361 4.14 -12.53 -12.51
N ILE A 362 3.76 -13.46 -13.40
CA ILE A 362 4.18 -14.87 -13.34
C ILE A 362 5.14 -15.24 -14.47
N SER A 363 5.82 -14.26 -15.06
CA SER A 363 6.85 -14.50 -16.05
C SER A 363 8.05 -15.24 -15.44
N ASP A 364 8.65 -16.17 -16.20
CA ASP A 364 9.79 -16.99 -15.77
C ASP A 364 11.04 -16.17 -15.45
N MET A 365 11.10 -14.90 -15.87
CA MET A 365 12.19 -14.01 -15.50
C MET A 365 12.21 -13.62 -14.01
N PHE A 366 11.09 -13.75 -13.30
CA PHE A 366 10.97 -13.41 -11.88
C PHE A 366 11.29 -14.59 -10.99
N ASN A 367 12.32 -14.46 -10.17
CA ASN A 367 12.80 -15.48 -9.28
C ASN A 367 12.62 -15.05 -7.83
N LYS A 368 11.76 -15.76 -7.08
CA LYS A 368 11.59 -15.52 -5.64
C LYS A 368 12.85 -15.97 -4.90
N VAL A 369 13.42 -15.08 -4.10
CA VAL A 369 14.50 -15.41 -3.17
C VAL A 369 13.92 -16.02 -1.89
N GLN A 370 14.46 -17.16 -1.46
CA GLN A 370 13.89 -17.94 -0.37
C GLN A 370 14.65 -17.81 0.95
N ASN A 371 16.00 -17.69 0.88
CA ASN A 371 16.85 -17.73 2.07
C ASN A 371 18.16 -16.96 1.88
N LEU A 372 18.97 -16.91 2.93
CA LEU A 372 20.24 -16.21 2.97
C LEU A 372 21.28 -16.80 2.02
N ASP A 373 21.33 -18.13 1.90
CA ASP A 373 22.33 -18.79 1.04
C ASP A 373 22.08 -18.43 -0.42
N GLN A 374 20.84 -18.46 -0.86
CA GLN A 374 20.48 -18.01 -2.22
C GLN A 374 20.81 -16.54 -2.46
N ARG A 375 20.68 -15.65 -1.44
CA ARG A 375 21.13 -14.25 -1.57
C ARG A 375 22.63 -14.16 -1.82
N LYS A 376 23.43 -14.94 -1.09
CA LYS A 376 24.89 -15.02 -1.27
C LYS A 376 25.24 -15.52 -2.66
N ASP A 377 24.62 -16.61 -3.10
CA ASP A 377 24.83 -17.18 -4.45
C ASP A 377 24.55 -16.13 -5.55
N ILE A 378 23.47 -15.34 -5.39
CA ILE A 378 23.13 -14.27 -6.33
C ILE A 378 24.23 -13.21 -6.39
N VAL A 379 24.75 -12.80 -5.24
CA VAL A 379 25.79 -11.77 -5.15
C VAL A 379 27.13 -12.27 -5.67
N GLU A 380 27.52 -13.47 -5.29
CA GLU A 380 28.79 -14.09 -5.67
C GLU A 380 28.84 -14.54 -7.14
N SER A 381 27.69 -14.77 -7.75
CA SER A 381 27.59 -15.09 -9.17
C SER A 381 28.20 -13.99 -10.03
N ASN A 382 28.97 -14.36 -11.05
CA ASN A 382 29.48 -13.42 -12.05
C ASN A 382 28.44 -13.00 -13.10
N SER A 383 27.21 -13.54 -13.03
CA SER A 383 26.16 -13.25 -13.99
C SER A 383 25.45 -11.92 -13.65
N PRO A 384 25.16 -11.08 -14.67
CA PRO A 384 24.35 -9.90 -14.48
C PRO A 384 22.94 -10.25 -14.00
N ALA A 385 22.37 -9.41 -13.16
CA ALA A 385 21.02 -9.61 -12.62
C ALA A 385 20.39 -8.29 -12.17
N ILE A 386 19.06 -8.30 -12.02
CA ILE A 386 18.32 -7.22 -11.37
C ILE A 386 17.75 -7.75 -10.06
N ILE A 387 17.87 -6.98 -8.99
CA ILE A 387 17.40 -7.34 -7.64
C ILE A 387 16.40 -6.27 -7.17
N LEU A 388 15.14 -6.66 -6.99
CA LEU A 388 14.12 -5.84 -6.35
C LEU A 388 13.97 -6.31 -4.91
N SER A 389 14.26 -5.45 -3.93
CA SER A 389 14.28 -5.84 -2.53
C SER A 389 13.73 -4.77 -1.58
N THR A 390 13.13 -5.18 -0.48
CA THR A 390 12.69 -4.31 0.62
C THR A 390 13.80 -4.20 1.70
N SER A 391 13.91 -3.06 2.39
CA SER A 391 13.08 -1.87 2.40
C SER A 391 13.42 -0.88 1.29
N GLY A 392 12.44 -0.07 0.86
CA GLY A 392 12.63 0.91 -0.22
C GLY A 392 13.52 2.10 0.14
N MET A 393 13.73 2.37 1.42
CA MET A 393 14.53 3.49 1.93
C MET A 393 15.89 3.05 2.51
N LEU A 394 16.27 1.79 2.36
CA LEU A 394 17.46 1.20 2.99
C LEU A 394 17.50 1.43 4.52
N THR A 395 16.34 1.39 5.17
CA THR A 395 16.25 1.56 6.64
C THR A 395 16.41 0.25 7.39
N GLY A 396 16.49 -0.87 6.70
CA GLY A 396 16.61 -2.22 7.23
C GLY A 396 16.28 -3.26 6.18
N GLY A 397 16.18 -4.51 6.59
CA GLY A 397 15.76 -5.62 5.74
C GLY A 397 16.77 -6.03 4.68
N ASN A 398 16.30 -6.81 3.72
CA ASN A 398 17.19 -7.50 2.76
C ASN A 398 17.91 -6.54 1.79
N SER A 399 17.32 -5.39 1.48
CA SER A 399 17.95 -4.40 0.61
C SER A 399 19.26 -3.84 1.18
N VAL A 400 19.34 -3.70 2.52
CA VAL A 400 20.58 -3.27 3.19
C VAL A 400 21.66 -4.36 3.11
N GLU A 401 21.27 -5.63 3.25
CA GLU A 401 22.24 -6.74 3.11
C GLU A 401 22.81 -6.81 1.69
N TYR A 402 21.95 -6.71 0.66
CA TYR A 402 22.44 -6.63 -0.73
C TYR A 402 23.32 -5.41 -0.94
N PHE A 403 22.97 -4.26 -0.36
CA PHE A 403 23.78 -3.06 -0.47
C PHE A 403 25.19 -3.27 0.11
N LYS A 404 25.32 -3.87 1.31
CA LYS A 404 26.61 -4.18 1.92
C LYS A 404 27.52 -5.03 1.01
N TRP A 405 26.93 -6.03 0.35
CA TRP A 405 27.69 -6.95 -0.50
C TRP A 405 28.02 -6.39 -1.89
N LEU A 406 27.23 -5.46 -2.40
CA LEU A 406 27.34 -4.96 -3.78
C LEU A 406 28.01 -3.59 -3.88
N CYS A 407 28.06 -2.80 -2.80
CA CYS A 407 28.42 -1.38 -2.88
C CYS A 407 29.88 -1.11 -3.24
N GLU A 408 30.80 -2.03 -2.98
CA GLU A 408 32.23 -1.85 -3.23
C GLU A 408 32.66 -2.23 -4.66
N ASP A 409 31.78 -2.79 -5.47
CA ASP A 409 32.04 -3.14 -6.87
C ASP A 409 31.45 -2.07 -7.80
N ASP A 410 32.29 -1.38 -8.56
CA ASP A 410 31.96 -0.29 -9.47
C ASP A 410 31.17 -0.74 -10.72
N ARG A 411 31.14 -2.05 -11.00
CA ARG A 411 30.27 -2.62 -12.03
C ARG A 411 28.78 -2.53 -11.67
N ASN A 412 28.45 -2.51 -10.38
CA ASN A 412 27.07 -2.52 -9.90
C ASN A 412 26.43 -1.13 -9.94
N THR A 413 25.11 -1.11 -9.91
CA THR A 413 24.32 0.14 -9.82
C THR A 413 23.21 0.00 -8.78
N LEU A 414 23.04 1.03 -7.95
CA LEU A 414 21.90 1.22 -7.07
C LEU A 414 20.95 2.25 -7.69
N ILE A 415 19.68 1.86 -7.90
CA ILE A 415 18.67 2.76 -8.48
C ILE A 415 17.60 3.04 -7.45
N PHE A 416 17.46 4.29 -7.03
CA PHE A 416 16.33 4.77 -6.25
C PHE A 416 15.19 5.24 -7.17
N VAL A 417 14.00 4.69 -7.00
CA VAL A 417 12.79 5.03 -7.78
C VAL A 417 11.67 5.61 -6.90
N GLY A 418 11.90 5.73 -5.61
CA GLY A 418 10.95 6.22 -4.62
C GLY A 418 11.54 7.25 -3.68
N TYR A 419 10.65 7.85 -2.90
CA TYR A 419 11.01 8.81 -1.87
C TYR A 419 12.00 8.21 -0.86
N GLN A 420 12.97 9.02 -0.45
CA GLN A 420 13.94 8.70 0.60
C GLN A 420 13.78 9.73 1.72
N SER A 421 13.30 9.28 2.87
CA SER A 421 13.07 10.17 4.03
C SER A 421 14.38 10.72 4.59
N GLU A 422 14.34 11.93 5.13
CA GLU A 422 15.48 12.49 5.83
C GLU A 422 15.92 11.56 6.98
N GLY A 423 17.22 11.42 7.15
CA GLY A 423 17.82 10.52 8.13
C GLY A 423 17.97 9.06 7.67
N SER A 424 17.25 8.62 6.63
CA SER A 424 17.42 7.26 6.09
C SER A 424 18.79 7.06 5.44
N LEU A 425 19.28 5.82 5.41
CA LEU A 425 20.52 5.47 4.71
C LEU A 425 20.42 5.81 3.21
N GLY A 426 19.27 5.50 2.59
CA GLY A 426 19.04 5.82 1.19
C GLY A 426 19.21 7.31 0.89
N ARG A 427 18.70 8.19 1.77
CA ARG A 427 18.86 9.65 1.62
C ARG A 427 20.30 10.10 1.75
N ARG A 428 21.05 9.52 2.69
CA ARG A 428 22.48 9.82 2.86
C ARG A 428 23.28 9.43 1.62
N ILE A 429 23.02 8.27 1.05
CA ILE A 429 23.65 7.79 -0.19
C ILE A 429 23.28 8.70 -1.37
N GLN A 430 22.02 9.11 -1.51
CA GLN A 430 21.61 10.08 -2.53
C GLN A 430 22.35 11.41 -2.41
N LYS A 431 22.65 11.86 -1.17
CA LYS A 431 23.45 13.07 -0.89
C LYS A 431 24.97 12.87 -1.16
N GLY A 432 25.39 11.72 -1.64
CA GLY A 432 26.77 11.45 -2.09
C GLY A 432 27.69 10.89 -1.03
N TRP A 433 27.17 10.29 0.06
CA TRP A 433 28.00 9.58 1.03
C TRP A 433 28.77 8.44 0.36
N LYS A 434 30.09 8.45 0.51
CA LYS A 434 31.00 7.45 -0.07
C LYS A 434 31.49 6.43 0.95
N GLU A 435 31.48 6.78 2.22
CA GLU A 435 31.85 5.91 3.33
C GLU A 435 30.62 5.76 4.25
N VAL A 436 30.12 4.56 4.39
CA VAL A 436 28.87 4.28 5.10
C VAL A 436 29.16 3.31 6.25
N PRO A 437 29.04 3.77 7.51
CA PRO A 437 29.15 2.88 8.66
C PRO A 437 27.85 2.07 8.81
N LEU A 438 27.96 0.75 8.77
CA LEU A 438 26.84 -0.18 8.98
C LEU A 438 27.26 -1.28 9.96
N GLU A 439 26.28 -1.85 10.63
CA GLU A 439 26.50 -3.00 11.50
C GLU A 439 26.65 -4.29 10.66
N GLU A 440 27.70 -5.04 10.94
CA GLU A 440 27.95 -6.38 10.44
C GLU A 440 28.56 -7.21 11.59
N ASP A 441 27.97 -8.36 11.91
CA ASP A 441 28.39 -9.25 13.00
C ASP A 441 28.57 -8.53 14.36
N ASN A 442 27.61 -7.68 14.72
CA ASN A 442 27.62 -6.84 15.93
C ASN A 442 28.81 -5.86 16.04
N LYS A 443 29.41 -5.49 14.91
CA LYS A 443 30.47 -4.49 14.82
C LYS A 443 30.15 -3.47 13.76
N THR A 444 30.47 -2.21 14.01
CA THR A 444 30.38 -1.17 12.98
C THR A 444 31.52 -1.34 11.99
N LYS A 445 31.18 -1.57 10.72
CA LYS A 445 32.11 -1.65 9.59
C LYS A 445 31.82 -0.52 8.62
N VAL A 446 32.86 0.09 8.09
CA VAL A 446 32.71 1.15 7.06
C VAL A 446 32.76 0.51 5.68
N PHE A 447 31.74 0.75 4.88
CA PHE A 447 31.61 0.29 3.51
C PHE A 447 31.90 1.44 2.53
N ASN A 448 32.76 1.18 1.54
CA ASN A 448 33.12 2.17 0.52
C ASN A 448 32.19 2.04 -0.69
N VAL A 449 31.40 3.10 -0.95
CA VAL A 449 30.43 3.10 -2.04
C VAL A 449 31.13 3.45 -3.36
N LYS A 450 31.47 2.42 -4.13
CA LYS A 450 32.06 2.52 -5.47
C LYS A 450 31.03 2.33 -6.57
N MET A 451 29.93 1.60 -6.28
CA MET A 451 28.85 1.36 -7.23
C MET A 451 28.24 2.67 -7.73
N GLU A 452 27.69 2.64 -8.93
CA GLU A 452 26.95 3.79 -9.50
C GLU A 452 25.65 4.01 -8.75
N ILE A 453 25.36 5.25 -8.34
CA ILE A 453 24.12 5.64 -7.67
C ILE A 453 23.27 6.46 -8.63
N LYS A 454 22.03 6.04 -8.84
CA LYS A 454 21.03 6.75 -9.65
C LYS A 454 19.74 6.99 -8.88
N THR A 455 19.21 8.18 -9.02
CA THR A 455 17.83 8.51 -8.60
C THR A 455 17.02 8.79 -9.85
N ILE A 456 15.95 8.04 -10.03
CA ILE A 456 15.08 8.16 -11.20
C ILE A 456 13.69 8.54 -10.70
N ASN A 457 13.37 9.82 -10.86
CA ASN A 457 12.04 10.36 -10.53
C ASN A 457 11.03 10.00 -11.62
N GLY A 458 9.72 10.15 -11.33
CA GLY A 458 8.64 9.84 -12.28
C GLY A 458 8.00 8.45 -12.09
N PHE A 459 8.50 7.68 -11.11
CA PHE A 459 7.83 6.46 -10.65
C PHE A 459 6.97 6.70 -9.40
N SER A 460 6.77 7.93 -8.98
CA SER A 460 5.97 8.24 -7.79
C SER A 460 4.54 7.69 -7.88
N GLY A 461 3.99 7.30 -6.72
CA GLY A 461 2.58 6.95 -6.52
C GLY A 461 1.68 8.15 -6.27
N HIS A 462 2.25 9.34 -6.15
CA HIS A 462 1.58 10.61 -5.93
C HIS A 462 1.65 11.49 -7.19
N SER A 463 0.79 12.49 -7.26
CA SER A 463 0.76 13.49 -8.34
C SER A 463 1.20 14.84 -7.84
#